data_f42878bc182d256057005064e635b93c
#
_entry.id   f42878bc182d256057005064e635b93c
#
_cell.length_a   1.000
_cell.length_b   1.000
_cell.length_c   1.000
_cell.angle_alpha   90.00
_cell.angle_beta   90.00
_cell.angle_gamma   90.00
#
_symmetry.space_group_name_H-M   'P 1'
#
loop_
_entity.id
_entity.type
_entity.pdbx_description
1 polymer ?
#
loop_
_entity_poly.entity_id
_entity_poly.type
_entity_poly.pdbx_seq_one_letter_code
_entity_poly.pdbx_strand_id
1 'polypeptide(L)' 'MAKNPEPTTETLAETENYLVWKAEEPDGETTFHVELGNVTVHFFKEEWYEFLELVRSLE' A
#
# COMPACT_ATOMS: atom_id res chain seq x y z
N MET A 1 13.06 -12.68 -24.97
CA MET A 1 12.30 -11.52 -24.99
C MET A 1 12.37 -10.77 -23.68
N ALA A 2 12.77 -9.55 -23.74
CA ALA A 2 12.90 -8.74 -22.57
C ALA A 2 11.53 -8.22 -22.19
N LYS A 3 11.30 -8.16 -20.90
CA LYS A 3 10.07 -7.67 -20.39
C LYS A 3 10.39 -6.61 -19.36
N ASN A 4 9.66 -5.53 -19.37
CA ASN A 4 9.87 -4.51 -18.37
C ASN A 4 9.57 -5.09 -17.00
N PRO A 5 10.38 -4.76 -16.00
CA PRO A 5 10.08 -5.20 -14.66
C PRO A 5 8.75 -4.60 -14.22
N GLU A 6 8.02 -5.39 -13.48
CA GLU A 6 6.73 -4.95 -12.97
C GLU A 6 6.79 -4.88 -11.46
N PRO A 7 6.02 -3.99 -10.84
CA PRO A 7 5.99 -3.95 -9.39
C PRO A 7 5.50 -5.27 -8.84
N THR A 8 6.08 -5.69 -7.75
CA THR A 8 5.61 -6.85 -7.01
C THR A 8 4.60 -6.36 -5.99
N THR A 9 3.41 -6.93 -6.00
CA THR A 9 2.37 -6.50 -5.08
C THR A 9 2.07 -7.59 -4.07
N GLU A 10 1.64 -7.17 -2.89
CA GLU A 10 1.29 -8.09 -1.83
C GLU A 10 0.14 -7.52 -1.05
N THR A 11 -0.92 -8.31 -0.88
CA THR A 11 -2.06 -7.90 -0.06
C THR A 11 -1.69 -8.03 1.41
N LEU A 12 -1.84 -6.94 2.14
CA LEU A 12 -1.50 -6.91 3.56
C LEU A 12 -2.71 -7.16 4.45
N ALA A 13 -3.86 -6.65 4.07
CA ALA A 13 -5.08 -6.82 4.85
C ALA A 13 -6.27 -6.58 3.96
N GLU A 14 -7.37 -7.22 4.30
CA GLU A 14 -8.56 -7.13 3.45
C GLU A 14 -9.80 -7.35 4.29
N THR A 15 -10.79 -6.50 4.09
CA THR A 15 -12.11 -6.73 4.64
C THR A 15 -13.09 -6.77 3.48
N GLU A 16 -14.36 -6.84 3.81
CA GLU A 16 -15.36 -6.94 2.76
C GLU A 16 -15.33 -5.75 1.80
N ASN A 17 -15.03 -4.57 2.32
CA ASN A 17 -15.10 -3.34 1.52
C ASN A 17 -13.78 -2.63 1.38
N TYR A 18 -12.76 -3.02 2.13
CA TYR A 18 -11.50 -2.31 2.17
C TYR A 18 -10.35 -3.25 1.92
N LEU A 19 -9.30 -2.71 1.33
CA LEU A 19 -8.14 -3.51 0.96
C LEU A 19 -6.88 -2.69 1.16
N VAL A 20 -5.85 -3.31 1.76
CA VAL A 20 -4.56 -2.69 1.89
C VAL A 20 -3.54 -3.58 1.21
N TRP A 21 -2.73 -2.99 0.35
CA TRP A 21 -1.69 -3.76 -0.33
C TRP A 21 -0.47 -2.88 -0.54
N LYS A 22 0.65 -3.52 -0.75
CA LYS A 22 1.88 -2.79 -1.01
C LYS A 22 2.44 -3.18 -2.36
N ALA A 23 3.21 -2.29 -2.94
CA ALA A 23 3.89 -2.54 -4.20
C ALA A 23 5.36 -2.21 -4.03
N GLU A 24 6.20 -3.11 -4.52
CA GLU A 24 7.64 -2.87 -4.56
C GLU A 24 8.02 -2.59 -5.99
N GLU A 25 8.46 -1.35 -6.21
CA GLU A 25 8.77 -0.90 -7.55
C GLU A 25 10.13 -1.42 -7.99
N PRO A 26 10.35 -1.50 -9.29
CA PRO A 26 11.65 -2.00 -9.77
C PRO A 26 12.83 -1.16 -9.32
N ASP A 27 12.61 0.11 -9.01
CA ASP A 27 13.70 0.98 -8.57
C ASP A 27 13.97 0.86 -7.07
N GLY A 28 13.30 -0.07 -6.39
CA GLY A 28 13.53 -0.28 -4.97
C GLY A 28 12.60 0.46 -4.06
N GLU A 29 11.70 1.28 -4.59
CA GLU A 29 10.76 2.01 -3.77
C GLU A 29 9.60 1.12 -3.37
N THR A 30 9.11 1.32 -2.15
CA THR A 30 7.94 0.61 -1.67
C THR A 30 6.82 1.62 -1.45
N THR A 31 5.66 1.31 -1.99
CA THR A 31 4.47 2.15 -1.80
C THR A 31 3.37 1.31 -1.19
N PHE A 32 2.49 1.97 -0.46
CA PHE A 32 1.37 1.32 0.18
C PHE A 32 0.08 1.94 -0.30
N HIS A 33 -0.94 1.12 -0.46
CA HIS A 33 -2.19 1.54 -1.08
C HIS A 33 -3.35 1.07 -0.23
N VAL A 34 -4.27 1.98 0.06
CA VAL A 34 -5.45 1.66 0.85
C VAL A 34 -6.67 1.96 0.00
N GLU A 35 -7.41 0.92 -0.33
CA GLU A 35 -8.64 1.06 -1.12
C GLU A 35 -9.83 1.11 -0.18
N LEU A 36 -10.53 2.23 -0.22
CA LEU A 36 -11.65 2.48 0.68
C LEU A 36 -12.91 2.69 -0.13
N GLY A 37 -13.42 1.60 -0.69
CA GLY A 37 -14.57 1.69 -1.57
C GLY A 37 -14.17 2.26 -2.91
N ASN A 38 -14.60 3.48 -3.20
CA ASN A 38 -14.30 4.07 -4.50
C ASN A 38 -13.14 5.05 -4.46
N VAL A 39 -12.34 5.01 -3.39
CA VAL A 39 -11.20 5.89 -3.23
C VAL A 39 -9.98 5.03 -2.89
N THR A 40 -8.85 5.34 -3.50
CA THR A 40 -7.60 4.68 -3.17
C THR A 40 -6.60 5.73 -2.72
N VAL A 41 -6.02 5.53 -1.55
CA VAL A 41 -5.03 6.44 -1.00
C VAL A 41 -3.67 5.78 -1.11
N HIS A 42 -2.68 6.56 -1.52
CA HIS A 42 -1.33 6.06 -1.77
C HIS A 42 -0.37 6.68 -0.78
N PHE A 43 0.52 5.85 -0.27
CA PHE A 43 1.50 6.30 0.72
C PHE A 43 2.89 5.86 0.30
N PHE A 44 3.87 6.72 0.54
CA PHE A 44 5.25 6.27 0.58
C PHE A 44 5.52 5.64 1.95
N LYS A 45 6.67 4.98 2.05
CA LYS A 45 6.94 4.16 3.22
C LYS A 45 6.85 4.94 4.53
N GLU A 46 7.46 6.13 4.56
CA GLU A 46 7.45 6.92 5.78
C GLU A 46 6.06 7.43 6.11
N GLU A 47 5.32 7.81 5.08
CA GLU A 47 3.95 8.25 5.27
C GLU A 47 3.06 7.12 5.77
N TRP A 48 3.34 5.92 5.30
CA TRP A 48 2.58 4.76 5.73
C TRP A 48 2.75 4.51 7.23
N TYR A 49 3.98 4.58 7.70
CA TYR A 49 4.21 4.34 9.12
C TYR A 49 3.57 5.41 9.98
N GLU A 50 3.57 6.64 9.52
CA GLU A 50 2.90 7.71 10.24
C GLU A 50 1.40 7.48 10.27
N PHE A 51 0.83 7.02 9.17
CA PHE A 51 -0.59 6.71 9.10
C PHE A 51 -0.95 5.61 10.10
N LEU A 52 -0.11 4.58 10.20
CA LEU A 52 -0.36 3.53 11.16
C LEU A 52 -0.30 4.03 12.60
N GLU A 53 0.60 4.95 12.87
CA GLU A 53 0.64 5.57 14.19
C GLU A 53 -0.65 6.29 14.51
N LEU A 54 -1.15 7.01 13.54
CA LEU A 54 -2.41 7.72 13.70
C LEU A 54 -3.54 6.75 14.01
N VAL A 55 -3.62 5.68 13.25
CA VAL A 55 -4.70 4.70 13.44
C VAL A 55 -4.61 4.05 14.80
N ARG A 56 -3.39 3.71 15.25
CA ARG A 56 -3.23 3.10 16.55
C ARG A 56 -3.62 4.04 17.68
N SER A 57 -3.55 5.33 17.44
CA SER A 57 -3.95 6.31 18.45
C SER A 57 -5.45 6.35 18.65
N LEU A 58 -6.21 5.72 17.77
CA LEU A 58 -7.66 5.70 17.89
C LEU A 58 -8.16 4.68 18.92
N GLU A 59 -7.31 3.77 19.35
CA GLU A 59 -7.73 2.72 20.27
C GLU A 59 -7.36 2.96 21.70
#